data_78ebd7e9b879963ecfe2c42002282735
#
_entry.id   78ebd7e9b879963ecfe2c42002282735
#
_cell.length_a   1.000
_cell.length_b   1.000
_cell.length_c   1.000
_cell.angle_alpha   90.00
_cell.angle_beta   90.00
_cell.angle_gamma   90.00
#
_symmetry.space_group_name_H-M   'P 1'
#
loop_
_entity.id
_entity.type
_entity.pdbx_description
1 polymer ?
#
loop_
_entity_poly.entity_id
_entity_poly.type
_entity_poly.pdbx_seq_one_letter_code
_entity_poly.pdbx_strand_id
1 'polypeptide(L)'
;MAGKLRQYLSLSGGALLVGALIMVGAIAVVFGGEHALSRTEFCVSCHSQTYPYEELKKSSHYGALGADPGCKDCHVPQGLGNFHLALWTHVYDGTRAVLAEMKYDYSTVEKFNERRQIMAHYARMSLKNWDSVTCRECHKNTKPPGASAKAAHKKMETEG
;
A
#
# COMPACT_ATOMS: atom_id res chain seq x y z
N MET A 1 -48.90 -15.44 26.37
CA MET A 1 -47.67 -14.66 26.45
C MET A 1 -46.45 -15.36 25.82
N ALA A 2 -46.27 -16.67 26.00
CA ALA A 2 -45.13 -17.44 25.46
C ALA A 2 -44.95 -17.39 23.92
N GLY A 3 -46.04 -17.37 23.14
CA GLY A 3 -45.97 -17.34 21.68
C GLY A 3 -45.38 -16.03 21.11
N LYS A 4 -45.76 -14.89 21.70
CA LYS A 4 -45.20 -13.58 21.28
C LYS A 4 -43.71 -13.47 21.63
N LEU A 5 -43.31 -13.94 22.80
CA LEU A 5 -41.89 -13.94 23.21
C LEU A 5 -41.03 -14.81 22.28
N ARG A 6 -41.54 -15.99 21.90
CA ARG A 6 -40.86 -16.89 20.95
C ARG A 6 -40.71 -16.26 19.55
N GLN A 7 -41.73 -15.51 19.11
CA GLN A 7 -41.71 -14.79 17.84
C GLN A 7 -40.70 -13.62 17.86
N TYR A 8 -40.63 -12.85 18.94
CA TYR A 8 -39.62 -11.78 19.09
C TYR A 8 -38.21 -12.35 19.16
N LEU A 9 -37.97 -13.44 19.87
CA LEU A 9 -36.67 -14.12 19.93
C LEU A 9 -36.25 -14.68 18.57
N SER A 10 -37.18 -15.23 17.78
CA SER A 10 -36.86 -15.72 16.43
C SER A 10 -36.55 -14.58 15.44
N LEU A 11 -37.29 -13.46 15.51
CA LEU A 11 -37.05 -12.28 14.70
C LEU A 11 -35.71 -11.62 15.07
N SER A 12 -35.40 -11.50 16.36
CA SER A 12 -34.10 -10.97 16.81
C SER A 12 -32.94 -11.88 16.43
N GLY A 13 -33.09 -13.19 16.53
CA GLY A 13 -32.10 -14.17 16.09
C GLY A 13 -31.84 -14.09 14.57
N GLY A 14 -32.93 -13.99 13.78
CA GLY A 14 -32.82 -13.80 12.34
C GLY A 14 -32.12 -12.49 11.95
N ALA A 15 -32.47 -11.38 12.61
CA ALA A 15 -31.85 -10.10 12.37
C ALA A 15 -30.36 -10.11 12.73
N LEU A 16 -29.99 -10.75 13.84
CA LEU A 16 -28.56 -10.91 14.23
C LEU A 16 -27.79 -11.75 13.20
N LEU A 17 -28.36 -12.83 12.71
CA LEU A 17 -27.75 -13.68 11.68
C LEU A 17 -27.52 -12.88 10.39
N VAL A 18 -28.53 -12.15 9.90
CA VAL A 18 -28.44 -11.31 8.72
C VAL A 18 -27.36 -10.20 8.93
N GLY A 19 -27.35 -9.55 10.07
CA GLY A 19 -26.36 -8.54 10.43
C GLY A 19 -24.94 -9.13 10.45
N ALA A 20 -24.77 -10.32 11.02
CA ALA A 20 -23.47 -11.01 11.02
C ALA A 20 -23.00 -11.37 9.60
N LEU A 21 -23.90 -11.87 8.74
CA LEU A 21 -23.57 -12.18 7.35
C LEU A 21 -23.19 -10.94 6.54
N ILE A 22 -23.92 -9.83 6.74
CA ILE A 22 -23.57 -8.55 6.10
C ILE A 22 -22.18 -8.07 6.56
N MET A 23 -21.89 -8.16 7.86
CA MET A 23 -20.59 -7.77 8.42
C MET A 23 -19.47 -8.63 7.85
N VAL A 24 -19.62 -9.95 7.82
CA VAL A 24 -18.62 -10.86 7.23
C VAL A 24 -18.42 -10.55 5.75
N GLY A 25 -19.51 -10.31 5.01
CA GLY A 25 -19.46 -9.90 3.62
C GLY A 25 -18.70 -8.58 3.42
N ALA A 26 -19.00 -7.57 4.24
CA ALA A 26 -18.30 -6.28 4.20
C ALA A 26 -16.81 -6.43 4.50
N ILE A 27 -16.44 -7.20 5.52
CA ILE A 27 -15.05 -7.50 5.86
C ILE A 27 -14.36 -8.19 4.67
N ALA A 28 -14.97 -9.20 4.08
CA ALA A 28 -14.42 -9.92 2.94
C ALA A 28 -14.19 -9.00 1.73
N VAL A 29 -15.12 -8.08 1.46
CA VAL A 29 -14.98 -7.07 0.39
C VAL A 29 -13.83 -6.11 0.67
N VAL A 30 -13.70 -5.61 1.90
CA VAL A 30 -12.64 -4.67 2.27
C VAL A 30 -11.26 -5.34 2.19
N PHE A 31 -11.09 -6.51 2.80
CA PHE A 31 -9.80 -7.21 2.76
C PHE A 31 -9.48 -7.78 1.37
N GLY A 32 -10.47 -8.32 0.67
CA GLY A 32 -10.29 -8.83 -0.69
C GLY A 32 -9.99 -7.70 -1.68
N GLY A 33 -10.64 -6.56 -1.55
CA GLY A 33 -10.39 -5.36 -2.33
C GLY A 33 -8.98 -4.82 -2.09
N GLU A 34 -8.58 -4.67 -0.82
CA GLU A 34 -7.22 -4.26 -0.46
C GLU A 34 -6.17 -5.19 -1.09
N HIS A 35 -6.34 -6.50 -0.92
CA HIS A 35 -5.43 -7.48 -1.50
C HIS A 35 -5.34 -7.39 -3.03
N ALA A 36 -6.48 -7.22 -3.71
CA ALA A 36 -6.51 -7.08 -5.17
C ALA A 36 -5.82 -5.80 -5.66
N LEU A 37 -6.07 -4.67 -4.99
CA LEU A 37 -5.47 -3.37 -5.31
C LEU A 37 -3.98 -3.31 -4.98
N SER A 38 -3.50 -4.12 -4.04
CA SER A 38 -2.09 -4.21 -3.65
C SER A 38 -1.22 -5.05 -4.59
N ARG A 39 -1.80 -5.69 -5.61
CA ARG A 39 -1.02 -6.51 -6.54
C ARG A 39 -0.21 -5.62 -7.48
N THR A 40 1.02 -6.01 -7.75
CA THR A 40 1.90 -5.28 -8.68
C THR A 40 1.28 -5.14 -10.06
N GLU A 41 0.59 -6.17 -10.56
CA GLU A 41 -0.10 -6.17 -11.86
C GLU A 41 -1.18 -5.07 -11.93
N PHE A 42 -1.88 -4.82 -10.81
CA PHE A 42 -2.82 -3.72 -10.72
C PHE A 42 -2.10 -2.37 -10.80
N CYS A 43 -1.04 -2.18 -10.05
CA CYS A 43 -0.28 -0.93 -10.05
C CYS A 43 0.27 -0.60 -11.44
N VAL A 44 0.91 -1.57 -12.11
CA VAL A 44 1.52 -1.37 -13.43
C VAL A 44 0.52 -1.39 -14.59
N SER A 45 -0.78 -1.50 -14.32
CA SER A 45 -1.81 -1.28 -15.34
C SER A 45 -1.87 0.17 -15.81
N CYS A 46 -1.33 1.11 -15.03
CA CYS A 46 -1.15 2.51 -15.40
C CYS A 46 0.23 2.75 -16.01
N HIS A 47 0.31 3.54 -17.09
CA HIS A 47 1.57 3.82 -17.80
C HIS A 47 2.62 4.47 -16.90
N SER A 48 2.22 5.43 -16.05
CA SER A 48 3.13 6.10 -15.12
C SER A 48 3.82 5.16 -14.13
N GLN A 49 3.23 4.01 -13.83
CA GLN A 49 3.77 3.05 -12.87
C GLN A 49 4.68 1.99 -13.51
N THR A 50 4.63 1.84 -14.84
CA THR A 50 5.50 0.88 -15.53
C THR A 50 6.98 1.30 -15.46
N TYR A 51 7.27 2.58 -15.60
CA TYR A 51 8.66 3.09 -15.58
C TYR A 51 9.37 2.84 -14.25
N PRO A 52 8.83 3.23 -13.08
CA PRO A 52 9.47 2.93 -11.82
C PRO A 52 9.54 1.42 -11.52
N TYR A 53 8.62 0.62 -12.02
CA TYR A 53 8.69 -0.83 -11.86
C TYR A 53 9.84 -1.45 -12.67
N GLU A 54 10.05 -1.00 -13.92
CA GLU A 54 11.22 -1.42 -14.71
C GLU A 54 12.55 -0.97 -14.09
N GLU A 55 12.56 0.17 -13.42
CA GLU A 55 13.72 0.64 -12.65
C GLU A 55 13.94 -0.19 -11.38
N LEU A 56 12.86 -0.57 -10.68
CA LEU A 56 12.93 -1.47 -9.53
C LEU A 56 13.61 -2.79 -9.91
N LYS A 57 13.24 -3.39 -11.03
CA LYS A 57 13.83 -4.64 -11.54
C LYS A 57 15.35 -4.53 -11.80
N LYS A 58 15.86 -3.32 -12.01
CA LYS A 58 17.30 -3.03 -12.21
C LYS A 58 18.01 -2.59 -10.93
N SER A 59 17.26 -2.42 -9.84
CA SER A 59 17.79 -1.95 -8.56
C SER A 59 18.42 -3.07 -7.74
N SER A 60 19.22 -2.70 -6.74
CA SER A 60 19.79 -3.63 -5.78
C SER A 60 18.75 -4.30 -4.85
N HIS A 61 17.51 -3.85 -4.86
CA HIS A 61 16.44 -4.48 -4.08
C HIS A 61 15.86 -5.70 -4.81
N TYR A 62 15.89 -5.73 -6.13
CA TYR A 62 15.32 -6.84 -6.90
C TYR A 62 16.26 -8.04 -6.84
N GLY A 63 15.72 -9.20 -6.51
CA GLY A 63 16.51 -10.41 -6.28
C GLY A 63 17.32 -10.42 -4.98
N ALA A 64 17.29 -9.33 -4.20
CA ALA A 64 17.97 -9.27 -2.93
C ALA A 64 17.40 -10.32 -1.96
N LEU A 65 18.27 -11.08 -1.32
CA LEU A 65 17.88 -12.14 -0.38
C LEU A 65 16.94 -13.21 -1.01
N GLY A 66 16.96 -13.37 -2.33
CA GLY A 66 16.11 -14.31 -3.05
C GLY A 66 14.63 -13.89 -3.14
N ALA A 67 14.33 -12.62 -2.94
CA ALA A 67 12.97 -12.06 -3.04
C ALA A 67 12.90 -11.03 -4.17
N ASP A 68 11.77 -11.03 -4.88
CA ASP A 68 11.43 -10.05 -5.90
C ASP A 68 10.35 -9.12 -5.34
N PRO A 69 10.72 -7.96 -4.78
CA PRO A 69 9.76 -7.03 -4.21
C PRO A 69 8.85 -6.45 -5.28
N GLY A 70 7.57 -6.32 -4.96
CA GLY A 70 6.58 -5.62 -5.77
C GLY A 70 6.34 -4.17 -5.30
N CYS A 71 5.43 -3.49 -5.96
CA CYS A 71 5.09 -2.11 -5.62
C CYS A 71 4.62 -1.97 -4.16
N LYS A 72 3.79 -2.90 -3.69
CA LYS A 72 3.23 -2.89 -2.34
C LYS A 72 4.29 -2.95 -1.24
N ASP A 73 5.39 -3.68 -1.48
CA ASP A 73 6.41 -3.92 -0.45
C ASP A 73 7.12 -2.64 -0.01
N CYS A 74 7.08 -1.61 -0.87
CA CYS A 74 7.59 -0.27 -0.57
C CYS A 74 6.49 0.76 -0.30
N HIS A 75 5.34 0.65 -0.99
CA HIS A 75 4.34 1.71 -1.03
C HIS A 75 3.07 1.46 -0.22
N VAL A 76 2.82 0.24 0.24
CA VAL A 76 1.61 -0.11 1.01
C VAL A 76 2.01 -0.73 2.34
N PRO A 77 1.80 -0.04 3.48
CA PRO A 77 2.07 -0.59 4.80
C PRO A 77 1.30 -1.89 5.03
N GLN A 78 1.99 -2.95 5.45
CA GLN A 78 1.43 -4.28 5.58
C GLN A 78 1.12 -4.64 7.03
N GLY A 79 0.33 -5.71 7.20
CA GLY A 79 -0.06 -6.22 8.51
C GLY A 79 -1.29 -5.56 9.11
N LEU A 80 -1.96 -6.27 10.01
CA LEU A 80 -3.22 -5.82 10.62
C LEU A 80 -3.07 -4.49 11.38
N GLY A 81 -1.92 -4.25 12.04
CA GLY A 81 -1.64 -3.00 12.73
C GLY A 81 -1.56 -1.79 11.82
N ASN A 82 -1.17 -1.99 10.57
CA ASN A 82 -0.98 -0.94 9.56
C ASN A 82 -2.13 -0.90 8.53
N PHE A 83 -3.19 -1.71 8.72
CA PHE A 83 -4.27 -1.84 7.74
C PHE A 83 -4.95 -0.49 7.42
N HIS A 84 -5.11 0.37 8.41
CA HIS A 84 -5.66 1.72 8.20
C HIS A 84 -4.76 2.58 7.30
N LEU A 85 -3.43 2.42 7.38
CA LEU A 85 -2.48 3.10 6.50
C LEU A 85 -2.55 2.53 5.07
N ALA A 86 -2.70 1.20 4.93
CA ALA A 86 -2.90 0.56 3.64
C ALA A 86 -4.17 1.07 2.94
N LEU A 87 -5.29 1.14 3.65
CA LEU A 87 -6.53 1.72 3.13
C LEU A 87 -6.36 3.20 2.76
N TRP A 88 -5.70 3.98 3.62
CA TRP A 88 -5.43 5.39 3.34
C TRP A 88 -4.61 5.55 2.07
N THR A 89 -3.57 4.74 1.88
CA THR A 89 -2.73 4.73 0.68
C THR A 89 -3.57 4.47 -0.57
N HIS A 90 -4.42 3.44 -0.57
CA HIS A 90 -5.26 3.14 -1.73
C HIS A 90 -6.28 4.25 -2.01
N VAL A 91 -6.90 4.82 -0.99
CA VAL A 91 -7.89 5.89 -1.17
C VAL A 91 -7.21 7.21 -1.56
N TYR A 92 -6.19 7.65 -0.84
CA TYR A 92 -5.58 8.96 -1.04
C TYR A 92 -4.55 8.96 -2.16
N ASP A 93 -3.50 8.13 -2.05
CA ASP A 93 -2.43 8.11 -3.04
C ASP A 93 -2.90 7.44 -4.34
N GLY A 94 -3.74 6.40 -4.24
CA GLY A 94 -4.35 5.74 -5.38
C GLY A 94 -5.26 6.68 -6.18
N THR A 95 -6.13 7.44 -5.51
CA THR A 95 -6.99 8.43 -6.20
C THR A 95 -6.14 9.50 -6.90
N ARG A 96 -5.08 9.98 -6.26
CA ARG A 96 -4.18 10.96 -6.88
C ARG A 96 -3.45 10.38 -8.09
N ALA A 97 -3.03 9.12 -8.02
CA ALA A 97 -2.39 8.42 -9.15
C ALA A 97 -3.35 8.30 -10.34
N VAL A 98 -4.60 7.86 -10.10
CA VAL A 98 -5.63 7.77 -11.15
C VAL A 98 -5.92 9.14 -11.76
N LEU A 99 -6.12 10.17 -10.95
CA LEU A 99 -6.35 11.52 -11.46
C LEU A 99 -5.16 12.07 -12.25
N ALA A 100 -3.94 11.74 -11.83
CA ALA A 100 -2.74 12.14 -12.58
C ALA A 100 -2.65 11.40 -13.92
N GLU A 101 -2.96 10.10 -13.95
CA GLU A 101 -2.98 9.29 -15.18
C GLU A 101 -4.03 9.82 -16.19
N MET A 102 -5.19 10.29 -15.71
CA MET A 102 -6.22 10.90 -16.55
C MET A 102 -5.84 12.30 -17.06
N LYS A 103 -5.04 13.02 -16.28
CA LYS A 103 -4.71 14.43 -16.56
C LYS A 103 -3.46 14.62 -17.40
N TYR A 104 -2.49 13.72 -17.27
CA TYR A 104 -1.17 13.88 -17.88
C TYR A 104 -0.87 12.70 -18.80
N ASP A 105 -0.11 12.99 -19.85
CA ASP A 105 0.34 11.99 -20.80
C ASP A 105 1.64 11.34 -20.32
N TYR A 106 1.60 10.04 -20.06
CA TYR A 106 2.74 9.21 -19.67
C TYR A 106 3.12 8.18 -20.74
N SER A 107 2.77 8.42 -22.01
CA SER A 107 3.00 7.46 -23.10
C SER A 107 4.48 7.22 -23.42
N THR A 108 5.37 8.12 -23.00
CA THR A 108 6.83 7.96 -23.18
C THR A 108 7.58 8.24 -21.90
N VAL A 109 8.82 7.72 -21.78
CA VAL A 109 9.68 7.92 -20.63
C VAL A 109 10.05 9.41 -20.43
N GLU A 110 10.17 10.18 -21.51
CA GLU A 110 10.46 11.61 -21.47
C GLU A 110 9.32 12.36 -20.79
N LYS A 111 8.07 12.12 -21.19
CA LYS A 111 6.88 12.71 -20.58
C LYS A 111 6.71 12.31 -19.11
N PHE A 112 7.00 11.06 -18.78
CA PHE A 112 7.07 10.60 -17.39
C PHE A 112 8.14 11.39 -16.62
N ASN A 113 9.34 11.59 -17.18
CA ASN A 113 10.45 12.27 -16.53
C ASN A 113 10.16 13.74 -16.23
N GLU A 114 9.35 14.43 -17.02
CA GLU A 114 8.91 15.80 -16.74
C GLU A 114 8.21 15.92 -15.38
N ARG A 115 7.56 14.85 -14.94
CA ARG A 115 6.80 14.81 -13.69
C ARG A 115 7.42 13.93 -12.58
N ARG A 116 8.51 13.25 -12.91
CA ARG A 116 9.18 12.30 -11.99
C ARG A 116 9.47 12.93 -10.61
N GLN A 117 9.99 14.14 -10.59
CA GLN A 117 10.40 14.78 -9.33
C GLN A 117 9.22 15.02 -8.40
N ILE A 118 8.08 15.50 -8.93
CA ILE A 118 6.88 15.74 -8.12
C ILE A 118 6.26 14.44 -7.62
N MET A 119 6.21 13.41 -8.47
CA MET A 119 5.71 12.09 -8.07
C MET A 119 6.58 11.46 -7.00
N ALA A 120 7.91 11.52 -7.18
CA ALA A 120 8.86 11.03 -6.19
C ALA A 120 8.81 11.83 -4.87
N HIS A 121 8.52 13.13 -4.93
CA HIS A 121 8.31 13.94 -3.72
C HIS A 121 7.12 13.40 -2.92
N TYR A 122 5.98 13.18 -3.56
CA TYR A 122 4.80 12.65 -2.86
C TYR A 122 5.04 11.25 -2.29
N ALA A 123 5.68 10.36 -3.04
CA ALA A 123 6.03 9.03 -2.55
C ALA A 123 6.92 9.10 -1.29
N ARG A 124 7.96 9.97 -1.31
CA ARG A 124 8.82 10.18 -0.13
C ARG A 124 8.08 10.78 1.05
N MET A 125 7.14 11.70 0.82
CA MET A 125 6.32 12.27 1.90
C MET A 125 5.43 11.23 2.54
N SER A 126 4.81 10.33 1.76
CA SER A 126 4.03 9.21 2.29
C SER A 126 4.92 8.32 3.16
N LEU A 127 6.08 7.90 2.67
CA LEU A 127 7.04 7.10 3.46
C LEU A 127 7.45 7.81 4.76
N LYS A 128 7.74 9.11 4.71
CA LYS A 128 8.08 9.90 5.90
C LYS A 128 6.92 9.94 6.90
N ASN A 129 5.70 10.13 6.45
CA ASN A 129 4.52 10.19 7.31
C ASN A 129 4.23 8.87 8.03
N TRP A 130 4.64 7.75 7.46
CA TRP A 130 4.51 6.42 8.07
C TRP A 130 5.76 5.97 8.83
N ASP A 131 6.70 6.88 9.08
CA ASP A 131 7.98 6.54 9.71
C ASP A 131 8.71 5.39 9.00
N SER A 132 8.59 5.36 7.65
CA SER A 132 9.21 4.34 6.79
C SER A 132 8.90 2.90 7.19
N VAL A 133 7.70 2.63 7.71
CA VAL A 133 7.31 1.31 8.22
C VAL A 133 7.56 0.19 7.22
N THR A 134 7.29 0.42 5.93
CA THR A 134 7.53 -0.56 4.86
C THR A 134 9.00 -0.92 4.68
N CYS A 135 9.89 0.07 4.77
CA CYS A 135 11.34 -0.17 4.73
C CYS A 135 11.80 -0.99 5.94
N ARG A 136 11.23 -0.72 7.12
CA ARG A 136 11.58 -1.39 8.39
C ARG A 136 11.13 -2.83 8.45
N GLU A 137 10.19 -3.25 7.63
CA GLU A 137 9.79 -4.66 7.57
C GLU A 137 10.94 -5.57 7.12
N CYS A 138 11.77 -5.11 6.19
CA CYS A 138 12.98 -5.81 5.76
C CYS A 138 14.24 -5.31 6.49
N HIS A 139 14.38 -4.00 6.69
CA HIS A 139 15.50 -3.36 7.36
C HIS A 139 15.32 -3.31 8.88
N LYS A 140 15.20 -4.47 9.53
CA LYS A 140 15.01 -4.59 10.99
C LYS A 140 16.24 -4.21 11.80
N ASN A 141 17.44 -4.34 11.20
CA ASN A 141 18.71 -3.99 11.81
C ASN A 141 19.33 -2.79 11.09
N THR A 142 19.45 -1.68 11.77
CA THR A 142 19.96 -0.41 11.23
C THR A 142 21.49 -0.36 11.07
N LYS A 143 22.18 -1.49 11.13
CA LYS A 143 23.65 -1.57 10.91
C LYS A 143 23.96 -2.10 9.51
N PRO A 144 23.87 -1.27 8.46
CA PRO A 144 24.15 -1.71 7.11
C PRO A 144 25.65 -2.03 6.94
N PRO A 145 26.01 -3.05 6.14
CA PRO A 145 27.39 -3.51 6.03
C PRO A 145 28.33 -2.54 5.26
N GLY A 146 27.83 -1.67 4.41
CA GLY A 146 28.63 -0.79 3.55
C GLY A 146 28.90 0.60 4.14
N ALA A 147 30.05 1.20 3.79
CA ALA A 147 30.42 2.54 4.27
C ALA A 147 29.44 3.63 3.82
N SER A 148 28.98 3.60 2.57
CA SER A 148 27.99 4.52 2.03
C SER A 148 26.64 4.40 2.71
N ALA A 149 26.20 3.16 2.98
CA ALA A 149 24.96 2.89 3.69
C ALA A 149 25.05 3.35 5.16
N LYS A 150 26.19 3.12 5.83
CA LYS A 150 26.43 3.65 7.20
C LYS A 150 26.39 5.17 7.24
N ALA A 151 26.96 5.86 6.25
CA ALA A 151 26.91 7.32 6.16
C ALA A 151 25.49 7.84 5.94
N ALA A 152 24.70 7.19 5.09
CA ALA A 152 23.30 7.55 4.86
C ALA A 152 22.44 7.35 6.13
N HIS A 153 22.61 6.25 6.84
CA HIS A 153 21.90 5.99 8.10
C HIS A 153 22.29 6.98 9.20
N LYS A 154 23.58 7.29 9.32
CA LYS A 154 24.04 8.31 10.26
C LYS A 154 23.41 9.68 9.96
N LYS A 155 23.31 10.04 8.69
CA LYS A 155 22.64 11.28 8.28
C LYS A 155 21.17 11.30 8.66
N MET A 156 20.45 10.19 8.48
CA MET A 156 19.05 10.06 8.92
C MET A 156 18.89 10.18 10.44
N GLU A 157 19.83 9.68 11.23
CA GLU A 157 19.81 9.78 12.70
C GLU A 157 20.06 11.21 13.18
N THR A 158 20.86 12.00 12.43
CA THR A 158 21.27 13.35 12.84
C THR A 158 20.40 14.48 12.27
N GLU A 159 19.75 14.25 11.12
CA GLU A 159 19.00 15.27 10.36
C GLU A 159 17.51 14.91 10.19
N GLY A 160 17.06 13.72 10.70
CA GLY A 160 15.77 13.04 10.49
C GLY A 160 14.56 13.52 11.22
#